data_b2372483ded4d511617d519a9a355f2c
#
_entry.id   b2372483ded4d511617d519a9a355f2c
#
_cell.length_a   1.000
_cell.length_b   1.000
_cell.length_c   1.000
_cell.angle_alpha   90.00
_cell.angle_beta   90.00
_cell.angle_gamma   90.00
#
_symmetry.space_group_name_H-M   'P 1'
#
loop_
_entity.id
_entity.type
_entity.pdbx_description
1 polymer ?
#
loop_
_entity_poly.entity_id
_entity_poly.type
_entity_poly.pdbx_seq_one_letter_code
_entity_poly.pdbx_strand_id
1 'polypeptide(L)'
;MLTYASGLQDNGWSYAFSVSTRQGGNSYVNGVYYNAFGYFAAVEKQFNSQHRLALSILGAPTERGAQQASTQEVYDLVGNNYYNPNWGWLNGKRVNARVRSYHEPITMLNYTFDINDRSQLNVATSVRFGQNGYSALTWYGGPDPRPDYYRYLPSFYNNTYVGAQLYEAWMGNTNNIRHINWDNLYHINQSQEENPTYGAGHRAINMIEERHADQIDWNLYTQFSHIFRDNSKINGGLNLRRNRTEYYSEVKDLLGGDYWVDVDKFAERDMGGMNPILYQNNMEYYDKYGHAQAVKKGDKYSYDYYGNIINARAWAQYSRNFGNFGVNLGGE
;
A
#
# COMPACT_ATOMS: atom_id res chain seq x y z
N MET A 1 -11.20 -4.36 21.80
CA MET A 1 -11.66 -2.99 21.48
C MET A 1 -12.11 -2.32 22.77
N LEU A 2 -11.68 -1.08 22.99
CA LEU A 2 -12.13 -0.21 24.09
C LEU A 2 -12.68 1.07 23.48
N THR A 3 -13.86 1.49 23.91
CA THR A 3 -14.53 2.70 23.44
C THR A 3 -15.12 3.45 24.62
N TYR A 4 -14.97 4.76 24.60
CA TYR A 4 -15.58 5.66 25.56
C TYR A 4 -16.20 6.86 24.83
N ALA A 5 -17.37 7.31 25.29
CA ALA A 5 -18.02 8.53 24.82
C ALA A 5 -18.66 9.24 26.01
N SER A 6 -18.38 10.54 26.16
CA SER A 6 -18.89 11.33 27.30
C SER A 6 -20.37 11.71 27.13
N GLY A 7 -20.90 11.71 25.90
CA GLY A 7 -22.10 12.46 25.57
C GLY A 7 -21.87 13.97 25.64
N LEU A 8 -22.91 14.74 25.31
CA LEU A 8 -22.89 16.20 25.44
C LEU A 8 -23.04 16.57 26.95
N GLN A 9 -22.06 17.33 27.44
CA GLN A 9 -22.02 17.82 28.81
C GLN A 9 -22.69 19.19 28.94
N ASP A 10 -23.09 19.59 30.15
CA ASP A 10 -23.74 20.89 30.43
C ASP A 10 -22.88 22.07 29.98
N ASN A 11 -21.57 21.93 29.97
CA ASN A 11 -20.65 22.95 29.52
C ASN A 11 -20.49 22.99 27.97
N GLY A 12 -21.27 22.19 27.22
CA GLY A 12 -21.28 22.12 25.76
C GLY A 12 -20.12 21.34 25.14
N TRP A 13 -19.34 20.61 25.91
CA TRP A 13 -18.30 19.71 25.39
C TRP A 13 -18.81 18.28 25.25
N SER A 14 -18.35 17.59 24.20
CA SER A 14 -18.41 16.13 24.10
C SER A 14 -17.10 15.59 23.55
N TYR A 15 -16.73 14.40 23.99
CA TYR A 15 -15.54 13.71 23.50
C TYR A 15 -15.76 12.20 23.46
N ALA A 16 -15.12 11.59 22.47
CA ALA A 16 -15.12 10.15 22.30
C ALA A 16 -13.73 9.66 21.88
N PHE A 17 -13.37 8.46 22.33
CA PHE A 17 -12.20 7.77 21.82
C PHE A 17 -12.47 6.27 21.68
N SER A 18 -11.76 5.64 20.77
CA SER A 18 -11.79 4.20 20.57
C SER A 18 -10.41 3.70 20.20
N VAL A 19 -10.01 2.57 20.78
CA VAL A 19 -8.82 1.83 20.38
C VAL A 19 -9.19 0.37 20.16
N SER A 20 -8.58 -0.23 19.16
CA SER A 20 -8.81 -1.63 18.82
C SER A 20 -7.53 -2.27 18.28
N THR A 21 -7.39 -3.56 18.48
CA THR A 21 -6.38 -4.37 17.83
C THR A 21 -7.03 -5.55 17.14
N ARG A 22 -6.50 -5.90 15.97
CA ARG A 22 -6.88 -7.09 15.23
C ARG A 22 -5.61 -7.79 14.78
N GLN A 23 -5.45 -9.02 15.25
CA GLN A 23 -4.32 -9.86 14.92
C GLN A 23 -4.82 -11.19 14.38
N GLY A 24 -4.16 -11.68 13.35
CA GLY A 24 -4.42 -12.98 12.76
C GLY A 24 -3.17 -13.49 12.08
N GLY A 25 -2.84 -14.75 12.27
CA GLY A 25 -1.67 -15.36 11.65
C GLY A 25 -1.95 -16.79 11.24
N ASN A 26 -1.36 -17.18 10.10
CA ASN A 26 -1.20 -18.58 9.66
C ASN A 26 -2.44 -19.48 9.79
N SER A 27 -3.62 -18.99 9.37
CA SER A 27 -4.83 -19.82 9.43
C SER A 27 -4.91 -20.81 8.26
N TYR A 28 -5.63 -20.46 7.19
CA TYR A 28 -5.80 -21.34 6.02
C TYR A 28 -4.59 -21.31 5.09
N VAL A 29 -4.00 -20.13 4.93
CA VAL A 29 -2.90 -19.87 3.99
C VAL A 29 -1.64 -19.62 4.78
N ASN A 30 -0.67 -20.47 4.60
CA ASN A 30 0.62 -20.35 5.26
C ASN A 30 1.35 -19.06 4.81
N GLY A 31 2.04 -18.42 5.76
CA GLY A 31 2.76 -17.17 5.52
C GLY A 31 1.88 -15.93 5.41
N VAL A 32 0.54 -16.08 5.44
CA VAL A 32 -0.39 -14.95 5.54
C VAL A 32 -0.62 -14.59 7.00
N TYR A 33 -0.53 -13.30 7.30
CA TYR A 33 -0.81 -12.75 8.62
C TYR A 33 -1.45 -11.37 8.49
N TYR A 34 -2.04 -10.89 9.56
CA TYR A 34 -2.69 -9.59 9.64
C TYR A 34 -2.50 -9.00 11.03
N ASN A 35 -1.87 -7.82 11.09
CA ASN A 35 -1.67 -7.04 12.30
C ASN A 35 -2.21 -5.63 12.07
N ALA A 36 -3.19 -5.22 12.85
CA ALA A 36 -3.73 -3.87 12.80
C ALA A 36 -4.01 -3.33 14.20
N PHE A 37 -3.80 -2.03 14.32
CA PHE A 37 -4.16 -1.25 15.49
C PHE A 37 -5.03 -0.06 15.06
N GLY A 38 -6.31 -0.07 15.42
CA GLY A 38 -7.22 1.02 15.10
C GLY A 38 -7.33 2.01 16.24
N TYR A 39 -7.34 3.29 15.92
CA TYR A 39 -7.59 4.37 16.87
C TYR A 39 -8.54 5.41 16.28
N PHE A 40 -9.32 5.99 17.16
CA PHE A 40 -10.23 7.10 16.89
C PHE A 40 -10.27 8.02 18.11
N ALA A 41 -10.24 9.32 17.89
CA ALA A 41 -10.51 10.33 18.90
C ALA A 41 -11.32 11.46 18.30
N ALA A 42 -12.30 11.98 19.04
CA ALA A 42 -13.09 13.13 18.63
C ALA A 42 -13.39 14.02 19.84
N VAL A 43 -13.42 15.30 19.58
CA VAL A 43 -13.87 16.32 20.52
C VAL A 43 -14.81 17.29 19.80
N GLU A 44 -15.93 17.61 20.40
CA GLU A 44 -16.88 18.59 19.90
C GLU A 44 -17.15 19.66 20.95
N LYS A 45 -17.29 20.90 20.50
CA LYS A 45 -17.76 22.00 21.30
C LYS A 45 -19.02 22.58 20.68
N GLN A 46 -20.10 22.53 21.41
CA GLN A 46 -21.31 23.33 21.16
C GLN A 46 -21.16 24.66 21.89
N PHE A 47 -20.95 25.75 21.16
CA PHE A 47 -20.77 27.09 21.74
C PHE A 47 -22.09 27.69 22.20
N ASN A 48 -23.15 27.39 21.46
CA ASN A 48 -24.54 27.77 21.72
C ASN A 48 -25.48 26.89 20.88
N SER A 49 -26.76 27.20 20.83
CA SER A 49 -27.76 26.45 20.04
C SER A 49 -27.52 26.47 18.53
N GLN A 50 -26.73 27.41 18.02
CA GLN A 50 -26.49 27.60 16.60
C GLN A 50 -25.13 27.11 16.13
N HIS A 51 -24.11 27.12 16.96
CA HIS A 51 -22.70 26.89 16.56
C HIS A 51 -22.11 25.66 17.22
N ARG A 52 -21.64 24.71 16.38
CA ARG A 52 -20.92 23.50 16.80
C ARG A 52 -19.64 23.33 15.99
N LEU A 53 -18.56 22.94 16.64
CA LEU A 53 -17.27 22.63 16.01
C LEU A 53 -16.77 21.31 16.54
N ALA A 54 -16.47 20.38 15.64
CA ALA A 54 -15.96 19.06 15.97
C ALA A 54 -14.61 18.79 15.27
N LEU A 55 -13.63 18.33 16.03
CA LEU A 55 -12.36 17.83 15.54
C LEU A 55 -12.31 16.33 15.78
N SER A 56 -11.95 15.55 14.75
CA SER A 56 -11.74 14.12 14.89
C SER A 56 -10.48 13.65 14.17
N ILE A 57 -9.87 12.62 14.72
CA ILE A 57 -8.74 11.91 14.13
C ILE A 57 -9.00 10.40 14.18
N LEU A 58 -8.69 9.70 13.10
CA LEU A 58 -8.76 8.24 13.04
C LEU A 58 -7.63 7.68 12.18
N GLY A 59 -7.24 6.46 12.49
CA GLY A 59 -6.23 5.74 11.72
C GLY A 59 -6.18 4.28 12.13
N ALA A 60 -5.60 3.48 11.24
CA ALA A 60 -5.42 2.05 11.45
C ALA A 60 -4.11 1.58 10.81
N PRO A 61 -2.93 1.79 11.47
CA PRO A 61 -1.71 1.17 11.01
C PRO A 61 -1.91 -0.34 10.87
N THR A 62 -1.59 -0.83 9.68
CA THR A 62 -1.85 -2.21 9.30
C THR A 62 -0.64 -2.79 8.58
N GLU A 63 -0.24 -3.98 8.98
CA GLU A 63 0.73 -4.81 8.28
C GLU A 63 0.10 -6.18 7.98
N ARG A 64 0.28 -6.67 6.77
CA ARG A 64 -0.21 -8.00 6.38
C ARG A 64 0.71 -8.69 5.38
N GLY A 65 0.97 -9.98 5.62
CA GLY A 65 1.58 -10.87 4.63
C GLY A 65 0.56 -11.24 3.54
N ALA A 66 0.94 -11.11 2.28
CA ALA A 66 0.04 -11.35 1.16
C ALA A 66 0.12 -12.80 0.66
N GLN A 67 -1.00 -13.27 0.09
CA GLN A 67 -1.08 -14.48 -0.71
C GLN A 67 -0.90 -14.12 -2.19
N GLN A 68 -0.37 -15.07 -2.95
CA GLN A 68 -0.35 -15.05 -4.41
C GLN A 68 -0.91 -16.35 -4.96
N ALA A 69 -1.68 -16.26 -6.03
CA ALA A 69 -2.10 -17.44 -6.80
C ALA A 69 -0.91 -18.09 -7.50
N SER A 70 -0.98 -19.39 -7.70
CA SER A 70 -0.03 -20.18 -8.45
C SER A 70 -0.72 -20.92 -9.62
N THR A 71 0.00 -21.77 -10.32
CA THR A 71 -0.56 -22.57 -11.41
C THR A 71 -1.35 -23.78 -10.86
N GLN A 72 -2.26 -24.36 -11.67
CA GLN A 72 -2.99 -25.56 -11.30
C GLN A 72 -2.03 -26.72 -11.01
N GLU A 73 -0.97 -26.87 -11.80
CA GLU A 73 0.05 -27.89 -11.57
C GLU A 73 0.64 -27.83 -10.15
N VAL A 74 0.93 -26.62 -9.67
CA VAL A 74 1.46 -26.44 -8.31
C VAL A 74 0.43 -26.81 -7.25
N TYR A 75 -0.85 -26.45 -7.44
CA TYR A 75 -1.90 -26.86 -6.52
C TYR A 75 -2.09 -28.39 -6.49
N ASP A 76 -1.99 -29.04 -7.64
CA ASP A 76 -2.07 -30.51 -7.73
C ASP A 76 -0.88 -31.20 -7.06
N LEU A 77 0.33 -30.68 -7.27
CA LEU A 77 1.56 -31.17 -6.64
C LEU A 77 1.57 -30.98 -5.11
N VAL A 78 0.98 -29.90 -4.63
CA VAL A 78 0.88 -29.62 -3.19
C VAL A 78 -0.31 -30.35 -2.55
N GLY A 79 -1.33 -30.69 -3.36
CA GLY A 79 -2.60 -31.25 -2.90
C GLY A 79 -3.45 -30.24 -2.13
N ASN A 80 -3.24 -28.93 -2.37
CA ASN A 80 -3.92 -27.89 -1.61
C ASN A 80 -3.99 -26.55 -2.39
N ASN A 81 -5.19 -26.04 -2.59
CA ASN A 81 -5.44 -24.74 -3.24
C ASN A 81 -5.13 -23.51 -2.36
N TYR A 82 -4.73 -23.71 -1.11
CA TYR A 82 -4.27 -22.63 -0.20
C TYR A 82 -2.75 -22.45 -0.22
N TYR A 83 -2.05 -23.06 -1.17
CA TYR A 83 -0.63 -22.83 -1.36
C TYR A 83 -0.31 -21.37 -1.59
N ASN A 84 0.80 -20.91 -0.99
CA ASN A 84 1.29 -19.55 -1.13
C ASN A 84 2.81 -19.58 -1.40
N PRO A 85 3.28 -19.12 -2.58
CA PRO A 85 4.71 -19.13 -2.93
C PRO A 85 5.51 -17.99 -2.29
N ASN A 86 4.85 -17.02 -1.64
CA ASN A 86 5.50 -15.78 -1.20
C ASN A 86 6.30 -15.90 0.10
N TRP A 87 6.36 -17.06 0.73
CA TRP A 87 6.99 -17.21 2.03
C TRP A 87 7.98 -18.37 2.10
N GLY A 88 8.85 -18.30 3.08
CA GLY A 88 9.79 -19.37 3.42
C GLY A 88 10.24 -19.26 4.87
N TRP A 89 11.08 -20.20 5.29
CA TRP A 89 11.68 -20.21 6.61
C TRP A 89 12.98 -19.42 6.63
N LEU A 90 13.12 -18.50 7.59
CA LEU A 90 14.37 -17.81 7.90
C LEU A 90 14.58 -17.82 9.42
N ASN A 91 15.66 -18.42 9.89
CA ASN A 91 15.97 -18.56 11.31
C ASN A 91 14.80 -19.14 12.14
N GLY A 92 14.13 -20.17 11.60
CA GLY A 92 12.99 -20.84 12.24
C GLY A 92 11.68 -20.05 12.24
N LYS A 93 11.64 -18.86 11.61
CA LYS A 93 10.43 -18.03 11.48
C LYS A 93 9.90 -18.07 10.05
N ARG A 94 8.58 -17.96 9.90
CA ARG A 94 7.95 -17.77 8.59
C ARG A 94 8.09 -16.32 8.16
N VAL A 95 8.75 -16.10 7.04
CA VAL A 95 8.96 -14.77 6.46
C VAL A 95 8.28 -14.71 5.10
N ASN A 96 7.42 -13.70 4.92
CA ASN A 96 6.72 -13.45 3.67
C ASN A 96 7.44 -12.32 2.90
N ALA A 97 7.74 -12.54 1.62
CA ALA A 97 8.38 -11.55 0.76
C ALA A 97 7.42 -10.43 0.34
N ARG A 98 6.09 -10.70 0.34
CA ARG A 98 5.05 -9.76 -0.06
C ARG A 98 4.26 -9.28 1.15
N VAL A 99 4.70 -8.16 1.70
CA VAL A 99 4.07 -7.52 2.85
C VAL A 99 3.46 -6.19 2.42
N ARG A 100 2.22 -5.95 2.81
CA ARG A 100 1.59 -4.64 2.70
C ARG A 100 1.62 -3.96 4.07
N SER A 101 2.17 -2.76 4.09
CA SER A 101 2.23 -1.91 5.28
C SER A 101 1.63 -0.56 4.95
N TYR A 102 0.61 -0.14 5.68
CA TYR A 102 0.01 1.17 5.45
C TYR A 102 -0.47 1.83 6.74
N HIS A 103 -0.30 3.13 6.80
CA HIS A 103 -0.85 3.99 7.84
C HIS A 103 -1.18 5.36 7.25
N GLU A 104 -2.45 5.60 7.02
CA GLU A 104 -2.98 6.83 6.42
C GLU A 104 -4.05 7.45 7.36
N PRO A 105 -3.62 8.12 8.45
CA PRO A 105 -4.54 8.79 9.34
C PRO A 105 -5.31 9.91 8.64
N ILE A 106 -6.54 10.11 9.10
CA ILE A 106 -7.44 11.19 8.65
C ILE A 106 -7.72 12.09 9.85
N THR A 107 -7.50 13.38 9.67
CA THR A 107 -7.93 14.42 10.62
C THR A 107 -9.03 15.22 9.95
N MET A 108 -10.15 15.44 10.65
CA MET A 108 -11.32 16.16 10.16
C MET A 108 -11.73 17.25 11.13
N LEU A 109 -12.02 18.44 10.61
CA LEU A 109 -12.64 19.54 11.33
C LEU A 109 -14.00 19.83 10.68
N ASN A 110 -15.07 19.74 11.47
CA ASN A 110 -16.43 19.96 11.03
C ASN A 110 -17.03 21.13 11.80
N TYR A 111 -17.61 22.08 11.07
CA TYR A 111 -18.32 23.20 11.64
C TYR A 111 -19.76 23.20 11.14
N THR A 112 -20.71 23.28 12.08
CA THR A 112 -22.14 23.39 11.80
C THR A 112 -22.65 24.71 12.34
N PHE A 113 -23.36 25.44 11.48
CA PHE A 113 -24.02 26.69 11.82
C PHE A 113 -25.51 26.58 11.47
N ASP A 114 -26.34 26.46 12.51
CA ASP A 114 -27.79 26.53 12.44
C ASP A 114 -28.21 28.01 12.40
N ILE A 115 -28.26 28.63 11.19
CA ILE A 115 -28.52 30.06 10.99
C ILE A 115 -29.89 30.43 11.57
N ASN A 116 -30.85 29.55 11.37
CA ASN A 116 -32.20 29.58 11.94
C ASN A 116 -32.86 28.22 11.75
N ASP A 117 -34.11 28.04 12.22
CA ASP A 117 -34.85 26.76 12.17
C ASP A 117 -35.03 26.19 10.74
N ARG A 118 -34.73 26.96 9.71
CA ARG A 118 -34.88 26.55 8.30
C ARG A 118 -33.61 26.58 7.48
N SER A 119 -32.54 27.13 8.02
CA SER A 119 -31.28 27.32 7.28
C SER A 119 -30.11 26.82 8.06
N GLN A 120 -29.30 25.99 7.44
CA GLN A 120 -28.09 25.43 8.03
C GLN A 120 -26.91 25.51 7.04
N LEU A 121 -25.76 25.83 7.57
CA LEU A 121 -24.47 25.75 6.86
C LEU A 121 -23.58 24.71 7.54
N ASN A 122 -23.07 23.77 6.77
CA ASN A 122 -22.05 22.82 7.20
C ASN A 122 -20.76 23.07 6.42
N VAL A 123 -19.65 23.15 7.12
CA VAL A 123 -18.31 23.26 6.55
C VAL A 123 -17.44 22.16 7.14
N ALA A 124 -16.83 21.35 6.30
CA ALA A 124 -15.92 20.30 6.73
C ALA A 124 -14.60 20.41 5.97
N THR A 125 -13.49 20.27 6.67
CA THR A 125 -12.20 20.08 6.05
C THR A 125 -11.52 18.84 6.60
N SER A 126 -10.82 18.12 5.74
CA SER A 126 -10.07 16.94 6.15
C SER A 126 -8.71 16.89 5.50
N VAL A 127 -7.76 16.32 6.22
CA VAL A 127 -6.43 15.96 5.71
C VAL A 127 -6.20 14.49 5.98
N ARG A 128 -5.89 13.73 4.93
CA ARG A 128 -5.37 12.37 5.00
C ARG A 128 -3.92 12.40 4.56
N PHE A 129 -3.03 11.82 5.32
CA PHE A 129 -1.62 11.75 4.98
C PHE A 129 -1.03 10.44 5.48
N GLY A 130 0.05 9.97 4.88
CA GLY A 130 0.74 8.79 5.38
C GLY A 130 1.36 7.93 4.31
N GLN A 131 1.74 6.75 4.72
CA GLN A 131 2.52 5.80 3.95
C GLN A 131 1.69 4.60 3.56
N ASN A 132 1.92 4.10 2.33
CA ASN A 132 1.33 2.89 1.80
C ASN A 132 2.39 2.12 1.01
N GLY A 133 3.01 1.14 1.66
CA GLY A 133 4.08 0.32 1.12
C GLY A 133 3.63 -1.10 0.76
N TYR A 134 4.24 -1.64 -0.29
CA TYR A 134 4.05 -3.01 -0.74
C TYR A 134 5.39 -3.63 -1.12
N SER A 135 5.85 -4.61 -0.34
CA SER A 135 7.12 -5.28 -0.60
C SER A 135 6.99 -6.40 -1.64
N ALA A 136 8.07 -6.66 -2.34
CA ALA A 136 8.21 -7.77 -3.27
C ALA A 136 9.67 -8.23 -3.36
N LEU A 137 9.85 -9.52 -3.61
CA LEU A 137 11.15 -10.07 -3.96
C LEU A 137 11.45 -9.68 -5.42
N THR A 138 12.60 -9.07 -5.65
CA THR A 138 13.13 -8.76 -6.97
C THR A 138 14.54 -9.34 -7.13
N TRP A 139 14.93 -9.63 -8.37
CA TRP A 139 16.23 -10.23 -8.70
C TRP A 139 16.71 -9.76 -10.05
N TYR A 140 18.03 -9.80 -10.22
CA TYR A 140 18.68 -9.48 -11.48
C TYR A 140 20.05 -10.18 -11.59
N GLY A 141 20.35 -10.76 -12.77
CA GLY A 141 21.60 -11.47 -13.01
C GLY A 141 21.70 -12.85 -12.35
N GLY A 142 20.60 -13.37 -11.81
CA GLY A 142 20.50 -14.67 -11.16
C GLY A 142 19.23 -15.44 -11.51
N PRO A 143 19.08 -16.69 -11.01
CA PRO A 143 17.89 -17.47 -11.21
C PRO A 143 16.67 -16.85 -10.49
N ASP A 144 15.46 -17.13 -11.01
CA ASP A 144 14.23 -16.72 -10.38
C ASP A 144 14.10 -17.33 -8.97
N PRO A 145 13.98 -16.53 -7.91
CA PRO A 145 13.96 -17.03 -6.54
C PRO A 145 12.59 -17.57 -6.10
N ARG A 146 11.56 -17.47 -6.93
CA ARG A 146 10.20 -17.92 -6.58
C ARG A 146 10.12 -19.45 -6.72
N PRO A 147 9.60 -20.15 -5.71
CA PRO A 147 9.53 -21.61 -5.75
C PRO A 147 8.63 -22.14 -6.88
N ASP A 148 7.57 -21.42 -7.23
CA ASP A 148 6.60 -21.78 -8.27
C ASP A 148 6.96 -21.26 -9.67
N TYR A 149 8.20 -20.85 -9.90
CA TYR A 149 8.67 -20.48 -11.24
C TYR A 149 8.59 -21.68 -12.17
N TYR A 150 8.01 -21.49 -13.36
CA TYR A 150 7.66 -22.59 -14.27
C TYR A 150 8.81 -23.53 -14.61
N ARG A 151 10.08 -23.04 -14.63
CA ARG A 151 11.27 -23.87 -14.88
C ARG A 151 11.66 -24.79 -13.72
N TYR A 152 11.03 -24.63 -12.57
CA TYR A 152 11.23 -25.50 -11.40
C TYR A 152 10.12 -26.54 -11.27
N LEU A 153 9.18 -26.58 -12.23
CA LEU A 153 8.06 -27.50 -12.21
C LEU A 153 8.34 -28.73 -13.09
N PRO A 154 7.79 -29.90 -12.72
CA PRO A 154 7.96 -31.14 -13.47
C PRO A 154 7.57 -31.04 -14.94
N SER A 155 6.51 -30.31 -15.27
CA SER A 155 5.99 -30.16 -16.65
C SER A 155 6.98 -29.51 -17.59
N PHE A 156 7.89 -28.65 -17.09
CA PHE A 156 8.92 -28.03 -17.93
C PHE A 156 9.88 -29.06 -18.51
N TYR A 157 10.12 -30.16 -17.82
CA TYR A 157 11.08 -31.20 -18.20
C TYR A 157 10.45 -32.41 -18.93
N ASN A 158 9.16 -32.34 -19.30
CA ASN A 158 8.39 -33.30 -20.12
C ASN A 158 8.92 -34.75 -20.11
N ASN A 159 8.41 -35.59 -19.22
CA ASN A 159 8.69 -37.05 -19.16
C ASN A 159 10.17 -37.46 -19.08
N THR A 160 11.06 -36.58 -18.63
CA THR A 160 12.45 -36.88 -18.40
C THR A 160 12.68 -37.40 -16.98
N TYR A 161 13.84 -38.00 -16.73
CA TYR A 161 14.26 -38.40 -15.40
C TYR A 161 14.27 -37.21 -14.41
N VAL A 162 14.68 -36.02 -14.87
CA VAL A 162 14.68 -34.78 -14.08
C VAL A 162 13.26 -34.39 -13.70
N GLY A 163 12.31 -34.47 -14.63
CA GLY A 163 10.90 -34.20 -14.35
C GLY A 163 10.32 -35.12 -13.29
N ALA A 164 10.64 -36.42 -13.34
CA ALA A 164 10.24 -37.39 -12.33
C ALA A 164 10.83 -37.09 -10.94
N GLN A 165 12.12 -36.75 -10.87
CA GLN A 165 12.77 -36.35 -9.60
C GLN A 165 12.13 -35.07 -9.01
N LEU A 166 11.83 -34.07 -9.85
CA LEU A 166 11.14 -32.85 -9.42
C LEU A 166 9.73 -33.15 -8.92
N TYR A 167 8.99 -34.04 -9.60
CA TYR A 167 7.67 -34.47 -9.15
C TYR A 167 7.73 -35.04 -7.73
N GLU A 168 8.62 -36.00 -7.48
CA GLU A 168 8.81 -36.60 -6.15
C GLU A 168 9.25 -35.55 -5.11
N ALA A 169 10.15 -34.64 -5.48
CA ALA A 169 10.60 -33.58 -4.60
C ALA A 169 9.47 -32.63 -4.23
N TRP A 170 8.62 -32.26 -5.19
CA TRP A 170 7.42 -31.44 -4.96
C TRP A 170 6.40 -32.19 -4.09
N MET A 171 6.09 -33.46 -4.38
CA MET A 171 5.14 -34.26 -3.60
C MET A 171 5.62 -34.46 -2.16
N GLY A 172 6.91 -34.68 -1.95
CA GLY A 172 7.52 -34.87 -0.62
C GLY A 172 7.93 -33.58 0.09
N ASN A 173 7.84 -32.43 -0.56
CA ASN A 173 8.41 -31.17 -0.07
C ASN A 173 9.90 -31.31 0.33
N THR A 174 10.65 -32.06 -0.45
CA THR A 174 12.06 -32.36 -0.17
C THR A 174 12.87 -31.05 -0.17
N ASN A 175 13.69 -30.82 0.84
CA ASN A 175 14.49 -29.61 1.03
C ASN A 175 13.66 -28.31 1.01
N ASN A 176 12.39 -28.38 1.42
CA ASN A 176 11.47 -27.23 1.41
C ASN A 176 11.29 -26.56 0.03
N ILE A 177 11.36 -27.33 -1.06
CA ILE A 177 11.27 -26.84 -2.45
C ILE A 177 10.00 -25.97 -2.71
N ARG A 178 8.96 -26.17 -1.91
CA ARG A 178 7.69 -25.41 -2.00
C ARG A 178 7.77 -23.99 -1.45
N HIS A 179 8.93 -23.59 -0.89
CA HIS A 179 9.07 -22.32 -0.17
C HIS A 179 10.27 -21.52 -0.66
N ILE A 180 10.24 -20.20 -0.43
CA ILE A 180 11.41 -19.35 -0.69
C ILE A 180 12.56 -19.85 0.19
N ASN A 181 13.69 -20.15 -0.45
CA ASN A 181 14.92 -20.53 0.24
C ASN A 181 15.73 -19.27 0.59
N TRP A 182 15.36 -18.62 1.70
CA TRP A 182 16.02 -17.39 2.17
C TRP A 182 17.52 -17.56 2.37
N ASP A 183 17.94 -18.64 3.00
CA ASP A 183 19.36 -18.90 3.29
C ASP A 183 20.19 -18.95 1.99
N ASN A 184 19.62 -19.56 0.94
CA ASN A 184 20.27 -19.57 -0.37
C ASN A 184 20.34 -18.18 -1.01
N LEU A 185 19.32 -17.34 -0.84
CA LEU A 185 19.35 -15.96 -1.36
C LEU A 185 20.42 -15.11 -0.68
N TYR A 186 20.55 -15.24 0.64
CA TYR A 186 21.64 -14.62 1.39
C TYR A 186 23.02 -15.13 0.93
N HIS A 187 23.17 -16.44 0.81
CA HIS A 187 24.42 -17.05 0.35
C HIS A 187 24.82 -16.58 -1.05
N ILE A 188 23.87 -16.52 -1.99
CA ILE A 188 24.11 -16.05 -3.35
C ILE A 188 24.63 -14.61 -3.36
N ASN A 189 24.00 -13.70 -2.59
CA ASN A 189 24.44 -12.31 -2.52
C ASN A 189 25.82 -12.16 -1.88
N GLN A 190 26.09 -12.88 -0.79
CA GLN A 190 27.38 -12.86 -0.09
C GLN A 190 28.52 -13.49 -0.88
N SER A 191 28.19 -14.34 -1.85
CA SER A 191 29.18 -15.02 -2.72
C SER A 191 29.50 -14.24 -3.98
N GLN A 192 28.90 -13.04 -4.20
CA GLN A 192 29.25 -12.21 -5.35
C GLN A 192 30.66 -11.66 -5.21
N GLU A 193 31.35 -11.53 -6.33
CA GLU A 193 32.66 -10.88 -6.37
C GLU A 193 32.53 -9.37 -6.12
N GLU A 194 33.52 -8.78 -5.50
CA GLU A 194 33.61 -7.33 -5.35
C GLU A 194 33.80 -6.66 -6.70
N ASN A 195 33.09 -5.56 -6.95
CA ASN A 195 33.27 -4.77 -8.17
C ASN A 195 33.80 -3.38 -7.81
N PRO A 196 35.06 -3.08 -8.17
CA PRO A 196 35.71 -1.81 -7.83
C PRO A 196 34.98 -0.56 -8.33
N THR A 197 34.16 -0.70 -9.39
CA THR A 197 33.33 0.41 -9.92
C THR A 197 32.33 0.93 -8.90
N TYR A 198 31.81 0.06 -8.04
CA TYR A 198 30.76 0.40 -7.07
C TYR A 198 31.27 0.50 -5.62
N GLY A 199 32.59 0.34 -5.43
CA GLY A 199 33.24 0.36 -4.10
C GLY A 199 33.35 -1.04 -3.49
N ALA A 200 33.79 -1.07 -2.22
CA ALA A 200 33.91 -2.34 -1.48
C ALA A 200 32.54 -2.93 -1.17
N GLY A 201 32.45 -4.26 -1.26
CA GLY A 201 31.28 -5.05 -0.91
C GLY A 201 30.70 -5.85 -2.06
N HIS A 202 29.69 -6.65 -1.74
CA HIS A 202 29.07 -7.61 -2.64
C HIS A 202 27.76 -7.02 -3.23
N ARG A 203 27.64 -7.07 -4.56
CA ARG A 203 26.42 -6.70 -5.26
C ARG A 203 25.27 -7.64 -4.88
N ALA A 204 24.16 -7.12 -4.39
CA ALA A 204 22.94 -7.90 -4.28
C ALA A 204 22.37 -8.21 -5.67
N ILE A 205 22.10 -9.48 -5.96
CA ILE A 205 21.35 -9.92 -7.13
C ILE A 205 19.94 -10.38 -6.79
N ASN A 206 19.65 -10.51 -5.49
CA ASN A 206 18.32 -10.70 -4.92
C ASN A 206 18.10 -9.65 -3.82
N MET A 207 16.94 -9.02 -3.79
CA MET A 207 16.59 -8.09 -2.72
C MET A 207 15.07 -8.05 -2.50
N ILE A 208 14.67 -7.52 -1.37
CA ILE A 208 13.28 -7.08 -1.14
C ILE A 208 13.20 -5.61 -1.46
N GLU A 209 12.39 -5.27 -2.44
CA GLU A 209 11.97 -3.89 -2.72
C GLU A 209 10.70 -3.55 -1.96
N GLU A 210 10.45 -2.28 -1.69
CA GLU A 210 9.16 -1.76 -1.25
C GLU A 210 8.70 -0.65 -2.20
N ARG A 211 7.51 -0.81 -2.75
CA ARG A 211 6.87 0.16 -3.63
C ARG A 211 5.90 0.99 -2.82
N HIS A 212 6.07 2.29 -2.89
CA HIS A 212 5.31 3.25 -2.09
C HIS A 212 4.33 4.04 -2.94
N ALA A 213 3.22 4.43 -2.31
CA ALA A 213 2.25 5.40 -2.79
C ALA A 213 1.84 6.29 -1.60
N ASP A 214 2.75 7.18 -1.21
CA ASP A 214 2.60 8.01 -0.02
C ASP A 214 1.87 9.29 -0.36
N GLN A 215 0.80 9.61 0.37
CA GLN A 215 -0.09 10.67 -0.06
C GLN A 215 -0.36 11.73 1.01
N ILE A 216 -0.66 12.94 0.52
CA ILE A 216 -1.32 14.01 1.25
C ILE A 216 -2.56 14.38 0.45
N ASP A 217 -3.74 14.22 1.06
CA ASP A 217 -5.04 14.46 0.45
C ASP A 217 -5.83 15.43 1.32
N TRP A 218 -5.99 16.67 0.84
CA TRP A 218 -6.76 17.69 1.50
C TRP A 218 -8.12 17.86 0.82
N ASN A 219 -9.19 17.95 1.62
CA ASN A 219 -10.55 18.19 1.17
C ASN A 219 -11.19 19.34 1.94
N LEU A 220 -11.93 20.17 1.24
CA LEU A 220 -12.86 21.13 1.81
C LEU A 220 -14.25 20.86 1.22
N TYR A 221 -15.23 20.68 2.08
CA TYR A 221 -16.62 20.48 1.73
C TYR A 221 -17.47 21.55 2.41
N THR A 222 -18.38 22.15 1.65
CA THR A 222 -19.38 23.08 2.19
C THR A 222 -20.77 22.66 1.72
N GLN A 223 -21.76 22.80 2.59
CA GLN A 223 -23.14 22.55 2.26
C GLN A 223 -24.03 23.58 2.94
N PHE A 224 -24.85 24.24 2.14
CA PHE A 224 -25.93 25.07 2.61
C PHE A 224 -27.27 24.39 2.34
N SER A 225 -28.16 24.41 3.34
CA SER A 225 -29.53 23.89 3.25
C SER A 225 -30.49 24.96 3.66
N HIS A 226 -31.61 25.12 2.90
CA HIS A 226 -32.70 26.02 3.26
C HIS A 226 -34.06 25.38 2.98
N ILE A 227 -34.98 25.46 3.94
CA ILE A 227 -36.36 25.03 3.81
C ILE A 227 -37.25 26.25 3.70
N PHE A 228 -37.91 26.43 2.55
CA PHE A 228 -38.84 27.53 2.30
C PHE A 228 -40.15 27.36 3.08
N ARG A 229 -40.97 28.42 3.12
CA ARG A 229 -42.24 28.40 3.82
C ARG A 229 -43.27 27.41 3.27
N ASP A 230 -43.16 27.08 1.99
CA ASP A 230 -43.95 26.05 1.30
C ASP A 230 -43.40 24.66 1.40
N ASN A 231 -42.46 24.42 2.35
CA ASN A 231 -41.74 23.17 2.58
C ASN A 231 -40.90 22.68 1.38
N SER A 232 -40.71 23.49 0.34
CA SER A 232 -39.69 23.19 -0.64
C SER A 232 -38.29 23.36 -0.02
N LYS A 233 -37.29 22.62 -0.52
CA LYS A 233 -35.94 22.61 0.02
C LYS A 233 -34.92 22.86 -1.09
N ILE A 234 -33.95 23.70 -0.79
CA ILE A 234 -32.73 23.85 -1.59
C ILE A 234 -31.55 23.37 -0.78
N ASN A 235 -30.69 22.58 -1.41
CA ASN A 235 -29.36 22.24 -0.91
C ASN A 235 -28.35 22.62 -1.99
N GLY A 236 -27.20 23.09 -1.58
CA GLY A 236 -26.11 23.37 -2.51
C GLY A 236 -24.79 23.39 -1.78
N GLY A 237 -23.71 23.20 -2.49
CA GLY A 237 -22.42 23.14 -1.86
C GLY A 237 -21.25 23.17 -2.84
N LEU A 238 -20.07 23.26 -2.25
CA LEU A 238 -18.78 23.20 -2.92
C LEU A 238 -17.96 22.07 -2.34
N ASN A 239 -17.22 21.39 -3.20
CA ASN A 239 -16.21 20.43 -2.81
C ASN A 239 -14.89 20.79 -3.52
N LEU A 240 -13.83 21.01 -2.75
CA LEU A 240 -12.49 21.24 -3.25
C LEU A 240 -11.60 20.12 -2.72
N ARG A 241 -10.82 19.51 -3.61
CA ARG A 241 -9.87 18.47 -3.25
C ARG A 241 -8.51 18.76 -3.89
N ARG A 242 -7.46 18.60 -3.10
CA ARG A 242 -6.08 18.57 -3.58
C ARG A 242 -5.40 17.33 -3.03
N ASN A 243 -5.00 16.46 -3.94
CA ASN A 243 -4.21 15.27 -3.63
C ASN A 243 -2.82 15.40 -4.26
N ARG A 244 -1.79 15.06 -3.48
CA ARG A 244 -0.44 14.82 -3.96
C ARG A 244 0.01 13.46 -3.46
N THR A 245 0.37 12.59 -4.40
CA THR A 245 0.88 11.25 -4.10
C THR A 245 2.28 11.12 -4.68
N GLU A 246 3.22 10.69 -3.84
CA GLU A 246 4.55 10.29 -4.25
C GLU A 246 4.57 8.79 -4.51
N TYR A 247 5.00 8.42 -5.70
CA TYR A 247 5.20 7.02 -6.12
C TYR A 247 6.68 6.77 -6.27
N TYR A 248 7.22 5.87 -5.47
CA TYR A 248 8.64 5.52 -5.51
C TYR A 248 8.86 4.06 -5.14
N SER A 249 10.04 3.54 -5.50
CA SER A 249 10.53 2.25 -5.04
C SER A 249 11.74 2.45 -4.14
N GLU A 250 11.83 1.67 -3.08
CA GLU A 250 12.88 1.72 -2.07
C GLU A 250 13.50 0.34 -1.88
N VAL A 251 14.79 0.31 -1.59
CA VAL A 251 15.51 -0.90 -1.18
C VAL A 251 15.16 -1.23 0.27
N LYS A 252 14.30 -2.21 0.49
CA LYS A 252 13.88 -2.62 1.85
C LYS A 252 14.89 -3.53 2.53
N ASP A 253 15.45 -4.51 1.80
CA ASP A 253 16.45 -5.45 2.32
C ASP A 253 17.30 -6.01 1.19
N LEU A 254 18.61 -5.94 1.33
CA LEU A 254 19.59 -6.42 0.35
C LEU A 254 19.91 -7.92 0.50
N LEU A 255 19.26 -8.63 1.43
CA LEU A 255 19.44 -10.07 1.65
C LEU A 255 20.91 -10.48 1.77
N GLY A 256 21.69 -9.75 2.58
CA GLY A 256 23.10 -10.01 2.84
C GLY A 256 24.07 -9.43 1.80
N GLY A 257 23.62 -8.75 0.77
CA GLY A 257 24.43 -7.93 -0.09
C GLY A 257 24.70 -6.54 0.50
N ASP A 258 25.65 -5.80 -0.06
CA ASP A 258 26.04 -4.48 0.44
C ASP A 258 25.41 -3.34 -0.37
N TYR A 259 25.08 -3.59 -1.65
CA TYR A 259 24.44 -2.61 -2.53
C TYR A 259 23.66 -3.30 -3.67
N TRP A 260 22.71 -2.57 -4.23
CA TRP A 260 22.03 -2.90 -5.49
C TRP A 260 22.45 -1.89 -6.58
N VAL A 261 22.57 -2.35 -7.84
CA VAL A 261 22.88 -1.45 -8.96
C VAL A 261 21.58 -0.99 -9.62
N ASP A 262 21.37 0.32 -9.64
CA ASP A 262 20.13 0.94 -10.12
C ASP A 262 20.12 1.09 -11.64
N VAL A 263 19.68 0.03 -12.31
CA VAL A 263 19.47 -0.02 -13.76
C VAL A 263 18.11 -0.62 -14.09
N ASP A 264 17.57 -0.25 -15.25
CA ASP A 264 16.45 -0.99 -15.84
C ASP A 264 16.98 -2.33 -16.37
N LYS A 265 16.75 -3.38 -15.60
CA LYS A 265 17.23 -4.73 -15.87
C LYS A 265 16.74 -5.33 -17.20
N PHE A 266 15.57 -4.91 -17.68
CA PHE A 266 15.04 -5.37 -18.96
C PHE A 266 15.69 -4.63 -20.12
N ALA A 267 15.85 -3.31 -19.99
CA ALA A 267 16.56 -2.51 -20.98
C ALA A 267 18.04 -2.92 -21.07
N GLU A 268 18.72 -3.17 -19.94
CA GLU A 268 20.10 -3.65 -19.94
C GLU A 268 20.23 -5.02 -20.62
N ARG A 269 19.33 -5.96 -20.34
CA ARG A 269 19.33 -7.28 -20.99
C ARG A 269 19.15 -7.16 -22.50
N ASP A 270 18.21 -6.32 -22.95
CA ASP A 270 17.82 -6.22 -24.35
C ASP A 270 18.74 -5.27 -25.14
N MET A 271 19.41 -4.31 -24.49
CA MET A 271 20.21 -3.24 -25.10
C MET A 271 21.65 -3.16 -24.56
N GLY A 272 22.07 -4.03 -23.64
CA GLY A 272 23.34 -3.93 -22.92
C GLY A 272 24.59 -3.98 -23.77
N GLY A 273 24.51 -4.49 -24.98
CA GLY A 273 25.61 -4.47 -25.95
C GLY A 273 25.69 -3.18 -26.80
N MET A 274 24.76 -2.24 -26.65
CA MET A 274 24.66 -1.02 -27.45
C MET A 274 25.25 0.19 -26.72
N ASN A 275 24.43 0.89 -25.94
CA ASN A 275 24.81 2.10 -25.23
C ASN A 275 24.35 2.04 -23.79
N PRO A 276 25.27 2.06 -22.79
CA PRO A 276 24.92 2.01 -21.37
C PRO A 276 23.93 3.08 -20.91
N ILE A 277 23.86 4.22 -21.59
CA ILE A 277 22.93 5.31 -21.27
C ILE A 277 21.46 4.87 -21.38
N LEU A 278 21.14 3.89 -22.23
CA LEU A 278 19.77 3.46 -22.54
C LEU A 278 19.10 2.69 -21.40
N TYR A 279 19.84 2.22 -20.41
CA TYR A 279 19.31 1.45 -19.30
C TYR A 279 19.55 2.07 -17.91
N GLN A 280 19.98 3.33 -17.87
CA GLN A 280 20.17 4.04 -16.62
C GLN A 280 18.82 4.52 -16.05
N ASN A 281 18.57 4.28 -14.77
CA ASN A 281 17.42 4.87 -14.07
C ASN A 281 17.75 6.28 -13.57
N ASN A 282 19.00 6.54 -13.17
CA ASN A 282 19.46 7.84 -12.73
C ASN A 282 20.50 8.42 -13.72
N MET A 283 20.02 9.21 -14.66
CA MET A 283 20.86 9.83 -15.70
C MET A 283 21.82 10.86 -15.14
N GLU A 284 21.38 11.67 -14.16
CA GLU A 284 22.22 12.70 -13.54
C GLU A 284 23.43 12.07 -12.82
N TYR A 285 23.20 10.94 -12.14
CA TYR A 285 24.28 10.19 -11.52
C TYR A 285 25.24 9.61 -12.55
N TYR A 286 24.70 9.03 -13.62
CA TYR A 286 25.49 8.45 -14.69
C TYR A 286 26.36 9.50 -15.41
N ASP A 287 25.80 10.67 -15.73
CA ASP A 287 26.53 11.76 -16.38
C ASP A 287 27.70 12.26 -15.50
N LYS A 288 27.55 12.21 -14.19
CA LYS A 288 28.58 12.66 -13.25
C LYS A 288 29.67 11.62 -13.01
N TYR A 289 29.33 10.34 -12.95
CA TYR A 289 30.24 9.30 -12.47
C TYR A 289 30.60 8.25 -13.55
N GLY A 290 29.92 8.23 -14.69
CA GLY A 290 30.17 7.34 -15.81
C GLY A 290 29.71 5.88 -15.58
N HIS A 291 28.94 5.62 -14.52
CA HIS A 291 28.39 4.30 -14.21
C HIS A 291 27.04 4.42 -13.47
N ALA A 292 26.28 3.33 -13.42
CA ALA A 292 25.03 3.27 -12.68
C ALA A 292 25.21 3.51 -11.19
N GLN A 293 24.18 4.02 -10.54
CA GLN A 293 24.20 4.26 -9.10
C GLN A 293 24.16 2.95 -8.31
N ALA A 294 25.01 2.80 -7.31
CA ALA A 294 24.90 1.79 -6.26
C ALA A 294 24.01 2.34 -5.14
N VAL A 295 22.89 1.68 -4.92
CA VAL A 295 21.92 2.06 -3.87
C VAL A 295 21.97 1.06 -2.71
N LYS A 296 21.68 1.55 -1.50
CA LYS A 296 21.71 0.81 -0.25
C LYS A 296 20.32 0.70 0.35
N LYS A 297 20.19 -0.06 1.42
CA LYS A 297 18.94 -0.16 2.19
C LYS A 297 18.46 1.23 2.60
N GLY A 298 17.20 1.52 2.30
CA GLY A 298 16.53 2.81 2.56
C GLY A 298 16.66 3.82 1.41
N ASP A 299 17.46 3.53 0.39
CA ASP A 299 17.58 4.41 -0.77
C ASP A 299 16.44 4.16 -1.75
N LYS A 300 15.94 5.24 -2.34
CA LYS A 300 15.03 5.16 -3.49
C LYS A 300 15.81 4.73 -4.74
N TYR A 301 15.14 3.95 -5.58
CA TYR A 301 15.72 3.47 -6.83
C TYR A 301 14.62 3.25 -7.88
N SER A 302 15.00 3.05 -9.12
CA SER A 302 14.14 2.75 -10.27
C SER A 302 13.24 3.93 -10.64
N TYR A 303 12.35 4.40 -9.77
CA TYR A 303 11.46 5.52 -10.04
C TYR A 303 11.12 6.30 -8.78
N ASP A 304 10.91 7.61 -8.95
CA ASP A 304 10.36 8.53 -7.95
C ASP A 304 9.64 9.66 -8.69
N TYR A 305 8.31 9.72 -8.56
CA TYR A 305 7.50 10.74 -9.22
C TYR A 305 6.26 11.11 -8.41
N TYR A 306 5.68 12.27 -8.73
CA TYR A 306 4.51 12.79 -8.04
C TYR A 306 3.29 12.82 -8.96
N GLY A 307 2.17 12.29 -8.47
CA GLY A 307 0.83 12.52 -9.01
C GLY A 307 0.17 13.68 -8.26
N ASN A 308 -0.32 14.69 -8.98
CA ASN A 308 -1.06 15.80 -8.40
C ASN A 308 -2.45 15.86 -9.01
N ILE A 309 -3.47 15.87 -8.14
CA ILE A 309 -4.89 15.95 -8.54
C ILE A 309 -5.51 17.16 -7.83
N ILE A 310 -6.15 18.02 -8.62
CA ILE A 310 -7.00 19.08 -8.11
C ILE A 310 -8.40 18.85 -8.68
N ASN A 311 -9.39 18.83 -7.80
CA ASN A 311 -10.79 18.69 -8.17
C ASN A 311 -11.61 19.79 -7.49
N ALA A 312 -12.46 20.47 -8.25
CA ALA A 312 -13.40 21.46 -7.74
C ALA A 312 -14.78 21.14 -8.30
N ARG A 313 -15.76 21.03 -7.43
CA ARG A 313 -17.15 20.75 -7.78
C ARG A 313 -18.08 21.73 -7.10
N ALA A 314 -19.10 22.18 -7.81
CA ALA A 314 -20.23 22.89 -7.25
C ALA A 314 -21.50 22.13 -7.60
N TRP A 315 -22.39 21.99 -6.65
CA TRP A 315 -23.65 21.28 -6.87
C TRP A 315 -24.82 22.01 -6.23
N ALA A 316 -25.99 21.81 -6.79
CA ALA A 316 -27.25 22.33 -6.23
C ALA A 316 -28.38 21.32 -6.46
N GLN A 317 -29.28 21.25 -5.49
CA GLN A 317 -30.48 20.42 -5.56
C GLN A 317 -31.67 21.20 -5.03
N TYR A 318 -32.79 21.14 -5.74
CA TYR A 318 -34.07 21.63 -5.30
C TYR A 318 -35.06 20.50 -5.19
N SER A 319 -35.85 20.46 -4.11
CA SER A 319 -36.89 19.45 -3.90
C SER A 319 -38.20 20.12 -3.45
N ARG A 320 -39.33 19.65 -3.99
CA ARG A 320 -40.66 20.08 -3.62
C ARG A 320 -41.69 18.98 -3.77
N ASN A 321 -42.60 18.90 -2.79
CA ASN A 321 -43.77 18.02 -2.84
C ASN A 321 -45.02 18.77 -3.27
N PHE A 322 -45.77 18.18 -4.21
CA PHE A 322 -47.05 18.68 -4.75
C PHE A 322 -48.12 17.60 -4.45
N GLY A 323 -48.70 17.62 -3.27
CA GLY A 323 -49.62 16.57 -2.86
C GLY A 323 -48.91 15.21 -2.81
N ASN A 324 -49.34 14.28 -3.67
CA ASN A 324 -48.76 12.96 -3.78
C ASN A 324 -47.53 12.85 -4.72
N PHE A 325 -47.12 13.94 -5.33
CA PHE A 325 -45.98 13.99 -6.25
C PHE A 325 -44.80 14.72 -5.61
N GLY A 326 -43.60 14.11 -5.69
CA GLY A 326 -42.35 14.76 -5.33
C GLY A 326 -41.52 15.06 -6.57
N VAL A 327 -40.98 16.27 -6.66
CA VAL A 327 -40.04 16.70 -7.70
C VAL A 327 -38.69 16.95 -7.06
N ASN A 328 -37.62 16.33 -7.58
CA ASN A 328 -36.25 16.59 -7.24
C ASN A 328 -35.49 16.97 -8.52
N LEU A 329 -34.84 18.13 -8.51
CA LEU A 329 -33.98 18.60 -9.57
C LEU A 329 -32.60 18.83 -8.97
N GLY A 330 -31.57 18.35 -9.64
CA GLY A 330 -30.18 18.52 -9.21
C GLY A 330 -29.25 18.69 -10.39
N GLY A 331 -28.12 19.34 -10.14
CA GLY A 331 -27.05 19.53 -11.10
C GLY A 331 -25.72 19.69 -10.40
N GLU A 332 -24.65 19.30 -11.09
CA GLU A 332 -23.24 19.39 -10.68
C GLU A 332 -22.41 20.04 -11.77
#